data_ee3bc2c48b10153629787a7ec94f1713
#
_entry.id   ee3bc2c48b10153629787a7ec94f1713
#
_cell.length_a   1.000
_cell.length_b   1.000
_cell.length_c   1.000
_cell.angle_alpha   90.00
_cell.angle_beta   90.00
_cell.angle_gamma   90.00
#
_symmetry.space_group_name_H-M   'P 1'
#
loop_
_entity.id
_entity.type
_entity.pdbx_description
1 polymer ?
#
loop_
_entity_poly.entity_id
_entity_poly.type
_entity_poly.pdbx_seq_one_letter_code
_entity_poly.pdbx_strand_id
1 'polypeptide(L)'
;DFMHGVKTDEAGKPLAYCVCKRGRVSDASGGTPTFLFERLVDAANMYHFGYFDRFDQVRGVSPMAACLNTLRDTYEGFDYALAKMKVSQLFGLAFYREKSDPVGQPSTSDEDGSGYEVDFGRGPVLLDLDPGDRAEFLESKSPATEFQQFSQTMVSVALKALDIPYSFYAENFTNYSGARQALLQYELSAKIKRADVQALLDHLTAWRIGLWIQDGVLDADIRDIRWTWIPNGIGWID
;
A
#
# COMPACT_ATOMS: atom_id res chain seq x y z
N ASP A 1 9.74 -33.90 5.29
CA ASP A 1 8.55 -33.13 5.62
C ASP A 1 8.30 -32.04 4.56
N PHE A 2 7.02 -31.69 4.38
CA PHE A 2 6.64 -30.60 3.50
C PHE A 2 6.36 -29.34 4.33
N MET A 3 7.06 -28.26 4.02
CA MET A 3 6.82 -26.94 4.63
C MET A 3 6.40 -25.95 3.53
N HIS A 4 5.19 -25.47 3.62
CA HIS A 4 4.63 -24.53 2.64
C HIS A 4 4.76 -24.96 1.15
N GLY A 5 4.60 -26.28 0.89
CA GLY A 5 4.70 -26.85 -0.46
C GLY A 5 6.13 -27.12 -0.95
N VAL A 6 7.12 -26.95 -0.09
CA VAL A 6 8.51 -27.31 -0.38
C VAL A 6 8.90 -28.49 0.47
N LYS A 7 9.45 -29.54 -0.16
CA LYS A 7 10.05 -30.68 0.54
C LYS A 7 11.53 -30.38 0.76
N THR A 8 11.96 -30.42 2.02
CA THR A 8 13.37 -30.16 2.37
C THR A 8 14.01 -31.43 2.96
N ASP A 9 15.33 -31.50 2.93
CA ASP A 9 16.11 -32.45 3.68
C ASP A 9 16.26 -32.00 5.16
N GLU A 10 17.03 -32.76 5.96
CA GLU A 10 17.31 -32.44 7.35
C GLU A 10 18.13 -31.15 7.53
N ALA A 11 18.87 -30.74 6.52
CA ALA A 11 19.66 -29.51 6.52
C ALA A 11 18.87 -28.29 5.99
N GLY A 12 17.58 -28.47 5.64
CA GLY A 12 16.74 -27.39 5.11
C GLY A 12 16.88 -27.15 3.59
N LYS A 13 17.69 -27.95 2.86
CA LYS A 13 17.86 -27.83 1.43
C LYS A 13 16.60 -28.33 0.69
N PRO A 14 16.06 -27.56 -0.28
CA PRO A 14 14.93 -28.02 -1.08
C PRO A 14 15.24 -29.27 -1.90
N LEU A 15 14.38 -30.28 -1.81
CA LEU A 15 14.44 -31.51 -2.60
C LEU A 15 13.40 -31.50 -3.72
N ALA A 16 12.18 -31.04 -3.44
CA ALA A 16 11.10 -30.99 -4.42
C ALA A 16 10.08 -29.89 -4.06
N TYR A 17 9.35 -29.45 -5.07
CA TYR A 17 8.29 -28.46 -4.96
C TYR A 17 6.95 -29.06 -5.33
N CYS A 18 5.93 -28.77 -4.54
CA CYS A 18 4.55 -29.14 -4.78
C CYS A 18 3.90 -28.10 -5.69
N VAL A 19 3.52 -28.50 -6.89
CA VAL A 19 2.79 -27.66 -7.85
C VAL A 19 1.30 -27.94 -7.70
N CYS A 20 0.53 -26.89 -7.50
CA CYS A 20 -0.92 -26.94 -7.36
C CYS A 20 -1.60 -26.11 -8.44
N LYS A 21 -2.72 -26.60 -8.96
CA LYS A 21 -3.64 -25.81 -9.79
C LYS A 21 -4.67 -25.11 -8.91
N ARG A 22 -5.01 -23.90 -9.28
CA ARG A 22 -6.13 -23.18 -8.69
C ARG A 22 -7.43 -23.81 -9.19
N GLY A 23 -8.21 -24.42 -8.29
CA GLY A 23 -9.55 -24.91 -8.59
C GLY A 23 -10.48 -23.75 -8.96
N ARG A 24 -11.48 -24.01 -9.81
CA ARG A 24 -12.55 -23.04 -10.07
C ARG A 24 -13.32 -22.82 -8.77
N VAL A 25 -13.45 -21.58 -8.35
CA VAL A 25 -14.40 -21.20 -7.30
C VAL A 25 -15.79 -21.38 -7.93
N SER A 26 -16.61 -22.27 -7.40
CA SER A 26 -18.03 -22.31 -7.80
C SER A 26 -18.68 -21.02 -7.28
N ASP A 27 -19.24 -20.21 -8.17
CA ASP A 27 -19.82 -18.89 -7.91
C ASP A 27 -20.97 -18.87 -6.88
N ALA A 28 -21.40 -20.04 -6.39
CA ALA A 28 -22.58 -20.18 -5.54
C ALA A 28 -22.35 -20.00 -4.02
N SER A 29 -21.12 -19.95 -3.54
CA SER A 29 -20.87 -19.83 -2.10
C SER A 29 -19.52 -19.22 -1.78
N GLY A 30 -19.28 -17.95 -2.02
CA GLY A 30 -18.16 -17.18 -1.45
C GLY A 30 -16.87 -17.95 -1.05
N GLY A 31 -16.57 -19.06 -1.74
CA GLY A 31 -15.61 -20.06 -1.32
C GLY A 31 -14.18 -19.62 -1.53
N THR A 32 -13.36 -19.89 -0.55
CA THR A 32 -11.90 -19.75 -0.61
C THR A 32 -11.36 -20.52 -1.82
N PRO A 33 -10.43 -19.97 -2.61
CA PRO A 33 -9.87 -20.68 -3.76
C PRO A 33 -9.22 -21.99 -3.29
N THR A 34 -9.71 -23.11 -3.81
CA THR A 34 -9.15 -24.41 -3.48
C THR A 34 -7.94 -24.67 -4.38
N PHE A 35 -6.82 -25.03 -3.77
CA PHE A 35 -5.63 -25.47 -4.51
C PHE A 35 -5.62 -26.99 -4.60
N LEU A 36 -5.65 -27.51 -5.81
CA LEU A 36 -5.59 -28.94 -6.08
C LEU A 36 -4.15 -29.33 -6.40
N PHE A 37 -3.64 -30.35 -5.74
CA PHE A 37 -2.33 -30.91 -6.06
C PHE A 37 -2.30 -31.39 -7.52
N GLU A 38 -1.24 -31.02 -8.24
CA GLU A 38 -1.02 -31.44 -9.62
C GLU A 38 0.15 -32.42 -9.72
N ARG A 39 1.34 -31.96 -9.27
CA ARG A 39 2.57 -32.76 -9.35
C ARG A 39 3.65 -32.26 -8.40
N LEU A 40 4.63 -33.14 -8.15
CA LEU A 40 5.91 -32.76 -7.58
C LEU A 40 6.91 -32.45 -8.70
N VAL A 41 7.68 -31.38 -8.51
CA VAL A 41 8.79 -31.02 -9.38
C VAL A 41 10.07 -31.09 -8.56
N ASP A 42 11.06 -31.81 -9.06
CA ASP A 42 12.38 -31.89 -8.44
C ASP A 42 13.01 -30.50 -8.35
N ALA A 43 13.74 -30.25 -7.24
CA ALA A 43 14.41 -28.97 -7.04
C ALA A 43 15.46 -28.66 -8.10
N ALA A 44 16.05 -29.67 -8.74
CA ALA A 44 16.98 -29.49 -9.86
C ALA A 44 16.33 -28.87 -11.10
N ASN A 45 15.01 -29.03 -11.26
CA ASN A 45 14.24 -28.55 -12.39
C ASN A 45 13.40 -27.29 -12.05
N MET A 46 13.66 -26.67 -10.90
CA MET A 46 12.93 -25.47 -10.46
C MET A 46 13.87 -24.45 -9.81
N TYR A 47 13.81 -23.23 -10.30
CA TYR A 47 14.50 -22.12 -9.67
C TYR A 47 13.52 -21.36 -8.76
N HIS A 48 13.78 -21.38 -7.46
CA HIS A 48 12.97 -20.70 -6.46
C HIS A 48 13.58 -19.32 -6.17
N PHE A 49 13.05 -18.28 -6.79
CA PHE A 49 13.43 -16.90 -6.53
C PHE A 49 12.58 -16.30 -5.41
N GLY A 50 13.22 -15.60 -4.47
CA GLY A 50 12.55 -14.93 -3.36
C GLY A 50 13.52 -14.15 -2.49
N TYR A 51 12.99 -13.35 -1.58
CA TYR A 51 13.78 -12.62 -0.59
C TYR A 51 13.83 -13.45 0.69
N PHE A 52 15.03 -13.87 1.07
CA PHE A 52 15.31 -14.74 2.22
C PHE A 52 16.20 -14.00 3.20
N ASP A 53 15.64 -13.65 4.37
CA ASP A 53 16.35 -12.91 5.41
C ASP A 53 16.95 -13.85 6.49
N ARG A 54 16.49 -15.10 6.55
CA ARG A 54 16.91 -16.08 7.56
C ARG A 54 17.28 -17.42 6.93
N PHE A 55 18.23 -18.12 7.53
CA PHE A 55 18.72 -19.41 7.03
C PHE A 55 17.68 -20.53 7.04
N ASP A 56 16.72 -20.48 7.97
CA ASP A 56 15.64 -21.46 8.11
C ASP A 56 14.40 -21.15 7.27
N GLN A 57 14.46 -20.09 6.47
CA GLN A 57 13.33 -19.60 5.70
C GLN A 57 13.15 -20.40 4.42
N VAL A 58 12.04 -21.14 4.31
CA VAL A 58 11.71 -21.97 3.16
C VAL A 58 11.02 -21.18 2.04
N ARG A 59 10.31 -20.10 2.38
CA ARG A 59 9.63 -19.22 1.44
C ARG A 59 10.10 -17.80 1.60
N GLY A 60 10.30 -17.12 0.48
CA GLY A 60 10.62 -15.70 0.46
C GLY A 60 9.49 -14.86 1.06
N VAL A 61 9.85 -13.80 1.77
CA VAL A 61 8.91 -12.78 2.27
C VAL A 61 9.04 -11.54 1.41
N SER A 62 7.92 -10.99 0.95
CA SER A 62 7.93 -9.77 0.15
C SER A 62 8.50 -8.61 0.97
N PRO A 63 9.39 -7.77 0.42
CA PRO A 63 9.82 -6.53 1.06
C PRO A 63 8.66 -5.60 1.44
N MET A 64 7.53 -5.71 0.73
CA MET A 64 6.32 -4.96 1.05
C MET A 64 5.69 -5.37 2.39
N ALA A 65 6.02 -6.54 2.94
CA ALA A 65 5.46 -7.00 4.21
C ALA A 65 5.71 -6.01 5.35
N ALA A 66 6.86 -5.32 5.33
CA ALA A 66 7.21 -4.32 6.35
C ALA A 66 6.34 -3.05 6.28
N CYS A 67 5.83 -2.68 5.10
CA CYS A 67 5.06 -1.45 4.91
C CYS A 67 3.56 -1.68 4.71
N LEU A 68 3.11 -2.93 4.55
CA LEU A 68 1.73 -3.25 4.18
C LEU A 68 0.70 -2.72 5.20
N ASN A 69 0.97 -2.91 6.50
CA ASN A 69 0.08 -2.40 7.55
C ASN A 69 0.05 -0.87 7.55
N THR A 70 1.20 -0.22 7.44
CA THR A 70 1.30 1.24 7.37
C THR A 70 0.53 1.80 6.19
N LEU A 71 0.61 1.16 5.02
CA LEU A 71 -0.15 1.57 3.83
C LEU A 71 -1.66 1.38 4.02
N ARG A 72 -2.07 0.27 4.63
CA ARG A 72 -3.49 0.02 4.94
C ARG A 72 -4.03 1.06 5.92
N ASP A 73 -3.32 1.30 7.02
CA ASP A 73 -3.74 2.27 8.04
C ASP A 73 -3.79 3.69 7.46
N THR A 74 -2.88 4.03 6.54
CA THR A 74 -2.90 5.30 5.80
C THR A 74 -4.14 5.40 4.92
N TYR A 75 -4.47 4.35 4.18
CA TYR A 75 -5.66 4.29 3.32
C TYR A 75 -6.95 4.46 4.14
N GLU A 76 -7.10 3.68 5.23
CA GLU A 76 -8.24 3.80 6.15
C GLU A 76 -8.33 5.20 6.76
N GLY A 77 -7.19 5.80 7.11
CA GLY A 77 -7.12 7.19 7.61
C GLY A 77 -7.66 8.22 6.61
N PHE A 78 -7.36 8.06 5.34
CA PHE A 78 -7.93 8.91 4.28
C PHE A 78 -9.44 8.72 4.14
N ASP A 79 -9.94 7.49 4.22
CA ASP A 79 -11.38 7.20 4.16
C ASP A 79 -12.13 7.86 5.33
N TYR A 80 -11.59 7.76 6.55
CA TYR A 80 -12.20 8.42 7.73
C TYR A 80 -12.12 9.95 7.63
N ALA A 81 -11.02 10.51 7.14
CA ALA A 81 -10.91 11.95 6.93
C ALA A 81 -11.92 12.44 5.89
N LEU A 82 -12.09 11.72 4.79
CA LEU A 82 -13.07 12.03 3.76
C LEU A 82 -14.52 11.91 4.31
N ALA A 83 -14.81 10.86 5.07
CA ALA A 83 -16.10 10.69 5.71
C ALA A 83 -16.40 11.84 6.67
N LYS A 84 -15.45 12.24 7.52
CA LYS A 84 -15.55 13.39 8.42
C LYS A 84 -15.81 14.67 7.64
N MET A 85 -15.10 14.91 6.53
CA MET A 85 -15.32 16.09 5.68
C MET A 85 -16.74 16.12 5.10
N LYS A 86 -17.25 14.98 4.62
CA LYS A 86 -18.61 14.87 4.08
C LYS A 86 -19.66 15.16 5.16
N VAL A 87 -19.52 14.59 6.34
CA VAL A 87 -20.44 14.79 7.47
C VAL A 87 -20.40 16.25 7.91
N SER A 88 -19.23 16.86 8.03
CA SER A 88 -19.10 18.25 8.46
C SER A 88 -19.65 19.26 7.46
N GLN A 89 -19.78 18.89 6.19
CA GLN A 89 -20.46 19.71 5.18
C GLN A 89 -21.98 19.64 5.27
N LEU A 90 -22.52 18.56 5.87
CA LEU A 90 -23.97 18.40 6.08
C LEU A 90 -24.47 19.15 7.30
N PHE A 91 -23.63 19.33 8.32
CA PHE A 91 -23.98 19.99 9.58
C PHE A 91 -23.30 21.37 9.66
N GLY A 92 -23.83 22.32 8.89
CA GLY A 92 -23.27 23.66 8.81
C GLY A 92 -23.67 24.62 9.95
N LEU A 93 -24.73 24.30 10.70
CA LEU A 93 -25.32 25.25 11.65
C LEU A 93 -25.77 24.56 12.93
N ALA A 94 -25.32 25.04 14.09
CA ALA A 94 -25.80 24.60 15.40
C ALA A 94 -26.56 25.73 16.09
N PHE A 95 -27.71 25.42 16.64
CA PHE A 95 -28.51 26.33 17.44
C PHE A 95 -28.32 26.00 18.91
N TYR A 96 -27.92 26.99 19.68
CA TYR A 96 -27.86 26.91 21.14
C TYR A 96 -29.01 27.75 21.72
N ARG A 97 -29.89 27.10 22.47
CA ARG A 97 -30.99 27.78 23.18
C ARG A 97 -30.63 27.90 24.65
N GLU A 98 -30.52 29.11 25.14
CA GLU A 98 -30.32 29.36 26.55
C GLU A 98 -31.72 29.42 27.23
N LYS A 99 -32.11 28.32 27.88
CA LYS A 99 -33.30 28.34 28.75
C LYS A 99 -33.01 29.18 29.99
N SER A 100 -33.46 30.41 30.02
CA SER A 100 -33.57 31.14 31.27
C SER A 100 -34.91 30.74 31.91
N ASP A 101 -34.91 29.72 32.78
CA ASP A 101 -36.06 29.47 33.66
C ASP A 101 -36.12 30.58 34.71
N PRO A 102 -37.13 31.44 34.70
CA PRO A 102 -37.35 32.36 35.83
C PRO A 102 -37.76 31.48 37.02
N VAL A 103 -36.94 31.52 38.05
CA VAL A 103 -37.22 30.85 39.34
C VAL A 103 -38.60 31.25 39.81
N GLY A 104 -39.61 30.34 39.75
CA GLY A 104 -40.85 30.48 40.45
C GLY A 104 -42.16 30.42 39.66
N GLN A 105 -42.17 30.05 38.38
CA GLN A 105 -43.44 29.76 37.72
C GLN A 105 -43.56 28.23 37.42
N PRO A 106 -44.74 27.62 37.74
CA PRO A 106 -44.97 26.25 37.33
C PRO A 106 -45.02 26.18 35.81
N SER A 107 -44.18 25.32 35.24
CA SER A 107 -44.13 25.03 33.82
C SER A 107 -45.51 24.51 33.34
N THR A 108 -46.28 25.34 32.71
CA THR A 108 -47.32 24.87 31.79
C THR A 108 -46.57 24.33 30.59
N SER A 109 -46.59 23.02 30.45
CA SER A 109 -46.07 22.29 29.33
C SER A 109 -46.85 22.61 28.05
N ASP A 110 -46.49 23.67 27.37
CA ASP A 110 -46.84 23.81 25.96
C ASP A 110 -45.77 23.11 25.12
N GLU A 111 -46.15 21.96 24.63
CA GLU A 111 -45.42 21.11 23.68
C GLU A 111 -45.38 21.75 22.27
N ASP A 112 -45.02 23.00 22.16
CA ASP A 112 -44.66 23.59 20.86
C ASP A 112 -43.16 23.91 20.85
N GLY A 113 -42.40 22.81 20.78
CA GLY A 113 -41.01 22.88 20.36
C GLY A 113 -40.93 23.24 18.88
N SER A 114 -41.23 24.48 18.52
CA SER A 114 -40.96 24.97 17.18
C SER A 114 -39.43 24.95 17.00
N GLY A 115 -38.94 23.87 16.41
CA GLY A 115 -37.54 23.82 15.94
C GLY A 115 -37.34 24.86 14.82
N TYR A 116 -36.21 25.51 14.80
CA TYR A 116 -35.88 26.38 13.68
C TYR A 116 -35.79 25.54 12.41
N GLU A 117 -36.68 25.75 11.46
CA GLU A 117 -36.61 25.15 10.13
C GLU A 117 -35.80 26.10 9.26
N VAL A 118 -34.59 25.69 8.85
CA VAL A 118 -33.71 26.49 8.03
C VAL A 118 -33.77 25.97 6.60
N ASP A 119 -34.33 26.74 5.70
CA ASP A 119 -34.29 26.44 4.27
C ASP A 119 -33.01 27.04 3.67
N PHE A 120 -32.09 26.17 3.30
CA PHE A 120 -30.85 26.51 2.56
C PHE A 120 -31.09 26.69 1.04
N GLY A 121 -32.22 27.33 0.66
CA GLY A 121 -32.52 27.66 -0.71
C GLY A 121 -31.43 28.54 -1.38
N ARG A 122 -31.68 28.90 -2.65
CA ARG A 122 -30.76 29.75 -3.43
C ARG A 122 -30.81 31.22 -2.96
N GLY A 123 -30.08 31.55 -1.89
CA GLY A 123 -30.02 32.95 -1.44
C GLY A 123 -29.34 33.09 -0.05
N PRO A 124 -29.11 34.33 0.40
CA PRO A 124 -28.62 34.56 1.76
C PRO A 124 -29.69 34.12 2.77
N VAL A 125 -29.32 33.24 3.69
CA VAL A 125 -30.17 32.78 4.77
C VAL A 125 -30.15 33.86 5.88
N LEU A 126 -31.28 34.50 6.12
CA LEU A 126 -31.48 35.39 7.25
C LEU A 126 -32.16 34.57 8.38
N LEU A 127 -31.49 34.46 9.51
CA LEU A 127 -31.98 33.78 10.70
C LEU A 127 -32.46 34.82 11.68
N ASP A 128 -33.74 34.81 12.00
CA ASP A 128 -34.32 35.57 13.10
C ASP A 128 -34.29 34.67 14.35
N LEU A 129 -33.48 35.05 15.32
CA LEU A 129 -33.24 34.26 16.54
C LEU A 129 -33.95 34.94 17.70
N ASP A 130 -34.51 34.15 18.59
CA ASP A 130 -35.08 34.66 19.84
C ASP A 130 -34.00 35.27 20.74
N PRO A 131 -34.37 36.27 21.59
CA PRO A 131 -33.40 36.85 22.52
C PRO A 131 -32.83 35.79 23.47
N GLY A 132 -31.48 35.62 23.40
CA GLY A 132 -30.75 34.61 24.16
C GLY A 132 -30.34 33.40 23.36
N ASP A 133 -30.90 33.18 22.17
CA ASP A 133 -30.48 32.07 21.30
C ASP A 133 -29.23 32.46 20.50
N ARG A 134 -28.39 31.45 20.24
CA ARG A 134 -27.16 31.59 19.49
C ARG A 134 -27.14 30.61 18.35
N ALA A 135 -26.81 31.11 17.16
CA ALA A 135 -26.48 30.24 16.02
C ALA A 135 -24.97 30.33 15.75
N GLU A 136 -24.37 29.21 15.63
CA GLU A 136 -22.93 29.12 15.36
C GLU A 136 -22.69 28.21 14.15
N PHE A 137 -21.96 28.70 13.17
CA PHE A 137 -21.52 27.84 12.09
C PHE A 137 -20.48 26.86 12.62
N LEU A 138 -20.75 25.58 12.45
CA LEU A 138 -19.78 24.55 12.72
C LEU A 138 -18.70 24.60 11.64
N GLU A 139 -17.70 25.44 11.83
CA GLU A 139 -16.55 25.47 10.94
C GLU A 139 -15.80 24.14 11.04
N SER A 140 -15.87 23.37 9.98
CA SER A 140 -15.04 22.17 9.86
C SER A 140 -13.60 22.60 9.53
N LYS A 141 -12.72 22.54 10.51
CA LYS A 141 -11.24 22.65 10.32
C LYS A 141 -10.69 21.34 9.74
N SER A 142 -11.40 20.68 8.85
CA SER A 142 -11.01 19.39 8.27
C SER A 142 -10.75 19.56 6.77
N PRO A 143 -9.62 19.07 6.22
CA PRO A 143 -8.57 18.35 6.93
C PRO A 143 -7.65 19.27 7.74
N ALA A 144 -7.34 18.86 8.98
CA ALA A 144 -6.40 19.60 9.81
C ALA A 144 -4.96 19.47 9.25
N THR A 145 -4.14 20.49 9.43
CA THR A 145 -2.73 20.49 9.00
C THR A 145 -1.97 19.31 9.63
N GLU A 146 -2.31 18.96 10.86
CA GLU A 146 -1.74 17.80 11.57
C GLU A 146 -2.04 16.49 10.85
N PHE A 147 -3.23 16.32 10.27
CA PHE A 147 -3.57 15.13 9.50
C PHE A 147 -2.72 15.04 8.22
N GLN A 148 -2.50 16.16 7.55
CA GLN A 148 -1.64 16.19 6.37
C GLN A 148 -0.21 15.80 6.70
N GLN A 149 0.37 16.38 7.77
CA GLN A 149 1.72 16.05 8.22
C GLN A 149 1.85 14.59 8.66
N PHE A 150 0.85 14.09 9.39
CA PHE A 150 0.80 12.68 9.79
C PHE A 150 0.76 11.75 8.57
N SER A 151 -0.12 12.03 7.61
CA SER A 151 -0.24 11.22 6.37
C SER A 151 1.07 11.22 5.58
N GLN A 152 1.72 12.37 5.44
CA GLN A 152 3.02 12.46 4.78
C GLN A 152 4.09 11.64 5.50
N THR A 153 4.09 11.64 6.84
CA THR A 153 5.01 10.84 7.63
C THR A 153 4.78 9.35 7.43
N MET A 154 3.51 8.89 7.46
CA MET A 154 3.15 7.49 7.25
C MET A 154 3.56 7.00 5.86
N VAL A 155 3.29 7.78 4.82
CA VAL A 155 3.73 7.47 3.45
C VAL A 155 5.26 7.44 3.36
N SER A 156 5.95 8.38 3.99
CA SER A 156 7.42 8.42 4.02
C SER A 156 8.03 7.19 4.67
N VAL A 157 7.46 6.71 5.79
CA VAL A 157 7.90 5.48 6.47
C VAL A 157 7.66 4.26 5.59
N ALA A 158 6.49 4.17 4.93
CA ALA A 158 6.18 3.06 4.03
C ALA A 158 7.12 3.01 2.83
N LEU A 159 7.40 4.15 2.20
CA LEU A 159 8.33 4.24 1.08
C LEU A 159 9.77 3.93 1.51
N LYS A 160 10.16 4.33 2.73
CA LYS A 160 11.49 4.03 3.28
C LYS A 160 11.71 2.54 3.47
N ALA A 161 10.69 1.78 3.84
CA ALA A 161 10.77 0.32 3.92
C ALA A 161 11.05 -0.35 2.56
N LEU A 162 10.76 0.34 1.45
CA LEU A 162 11.03 -0.10 0.08
C LEU A 162 12.29 0.56 -0.53
N ASP A 163 13.00 1.38 0.24
CA ASP A 163 14.13 2.21 -0.20
C ASP A 163 13.76 3.21 -1.32
N ILE A 164 12.53 3.68 -1.32
CA ILE A 164 12.07 4.69 -2.27
C ILE A 164 12.13 6.06 -1.60
N PRO A 165 12.85 7.05 -2.16
CA PRO A 165 12.86 8.41 -1.64
C PRO A 165 11.47 9.04 -1.67
N TYR A 166 11.07 9.71 -0.59
CA TYR A 166 9.77 10.38 -0.51
C TYR A 166 9.58 11.46 -1.59
N SER A 167 10.67 12.10 -2.02
CA SER A 167 10.65 13.10 -3.10
C SER A 167 10.11 12.58 -4.44
N PHE A 168 10.19 11.27 -4.69
CA PHE A 168 9.63 10.65 -5.90
C PHE A 168 8.10 10.57 -5.85
N TYR A 169 7.54 10.45 -4.65
CA TYR A 169 6.10 10.48 -4.46
C TYR A 169 5.55 11.91 -4.44
N ALA A 170 6.23 12.81 -3.71
CA ALA A 170 5.78 14.17 -3.52
C ALA A 170 6.10 15.09 -4.72
N GLU A 171 6.99 14.65 -5.63
CA GLU A 171 7.51 15.45 -6.76
C GLU A 171 8.05 16.84 -6.35
N ASN A 172 8.38 16.98 -5.06
CA ASN A 172 8.87 18.22 -4.45
C ASN A 172 10.38 18.33 -4.59
N PHE A 173 10.85 18.61 -5.79
CA PHE A 173 12.25 18.88 -6.04
C PHE A 173 12.52 20.37 -5.82
N THR A 174 12.80 20.73 -4.58
CA THR A 174 13.04 22.14 -4.19
C THR A 174 14.41 22.66 -4.65
N ASN A 175 15.37 21.76 -4.87
CA ASN A 175 16.69 22.11 -5.38
C ASN A 175 17.34 20.95 -6.13
N TYR A 176 18.23 21.29 -7.05
CA TYR A 176 18.97 20.34 -7.89
C TYR A 176 19.82 19.34 -7.06
N SER A 177 20.50 19.84 -6.04
CA SER A 177 21.38 19.00 -5.21
C SER A 177 20.59 17.94 -4.43
N GLY A 178 19.42 18.30 -3.89
CA GLY A 178 18.54 17.37 -3.18
C GLY A 178 17.96 16.31 -4.11
N ALA A 179 17.50 16.70 -5.30
CA ALA A 179 17.00 15.79 -6.32
C ALA A 179 18.08 14.78 -6.77
N ARG A 180 19.28 15.27 -7.00
CA ARG A 180 20.43 14.42 -7.37
C ARG A 180 20.82 13.46 -6.24
N GLN A 181 20.81 13.91 -5.00
CA GLN A 181 21.08 13.07 -3.82
C GLN A 181 20.05 11.93 -3.73
N ALA A 182 18.77 12.22 -3.91
CA ALA A 182 17.71 11.23 -3.89
C ALA A 182 17.86 10.19 -5.00
N LEU A 183 18.21 10.61 -6.22
CA LEU A 183 18.48 9.72 -7.35
C LEU A 183 19.68 8.81 -7.07
N LEU A 184 20.80 9.34 -6.56
CA LEU A 184 21.97 8.55 -6.21
C LEU A 184 21.68 7.50 -5.12
N GLN A 185 20.93 7.89 -4.09
CA GLN A 185 20.50 6.96 -3.04
C GLN A 185 19.61 5.85 -3.59
N TYR A 186 18.65 6.19 -4.45
CA TYR A 186 17.81 5.20 -5.11
C TYR A 186 18.59 4.28 -6.02
N GLU A 187 19.59 4.78 -6.75
CA GLU A 187 20.43 3.98 -7.62
C GLU A 187 21.25 2.94 -6.83
N LEU A 188 21.76 3.32 -5.65
CA LEU A 188 22.47 2.38 -4.76
C LEU A 188 21.55 1.24 -4.31
N SER A 189 20.32 1.56 -3.89
CA SER A 189 19.32 0.55 -3.56
C SER A 189 18.95 -0.33 -4.76
N ALA A 190 18.75 0.28 -5.93
CA ALA A 190 18.44 -0.44 -7.16
C ALA A 190 19.55 -1.41 -7.60
N LYS A 191 20.83 -1.10 -7.33
CA LYS A 191 21.95 -2.00 -7.62
C LYS A 191 21.84 -3.33 -6.88
N ILE A 192 21.45 -3.31 -5.60
CA ILE A 192 21.26 -4.53 -4.80
C ILE A 192 20.13 -5.38 -5.41
N LYS A 193 18.98 -4.76 -5.66
CA LYS A 193 17.84 -5.46 -6.26
C LYS A 193 18.12 -6.00 -7.67
N ARG A 194 18.93 -5.27 -8.46
CA ARG A 194 19.39 -5.71 -9.78
C ARG A 194 20.32 -6.92 -9.67
N ALA A 195 21.18 -7.00 -8.66
CA ALA A 195 22.06 -8.15 -8.47
C ALA A 195 21.24 -9.43 -8.19
N ASP A 196 20.18 -9.36 -7.39
CA ASP A 196 19.29 -10.50 -7.15
C ASP A 196 18.60 -10.96 -8.43
N VAL A 197 18.09 -10.01 -9.23
CA VAL A 197 17.47 -10.31 -10.54
C VAL A 197 18.48 -10.85 -11.52
N GLN A 198 19.70 -10.32 -11.51
CA GLN A 198 20.79 -10.81 -12.37
C GLN A 198 21.09 -12.28 -12.09
N ALA A 199 21.17 -12.71 -10.85
CA ALA A 199 21.38 -14.11 -10.49
C ALA A 199 20.29 -15.03 -11.07
N LEU A 200 19.01 -14.61 -11.04
CA LEU A 200 17.92 -15.32 -11.71
C LEU A 200 18.12 -15.38 -13.23
N LEU A 201 18.45 -14.25 -13.85
CA LEU A 201 18.64 -14.16 -15.29
C LEU A 201 19.84 -14.99 -15.76
N ASP A 202 20.90 -15.08 -14.99
CA ASP A 202 22.05 -15.91 -15.29
C ASP A 202 21.68 -17.39 -15.36
N HIS A 203 20.88 -17.88 -14.41
CA HIS A 203 20.37 -19.26 -14.45
C HIS A 203 19.47 -19.52 -15.66
N LEU A 204 18.55 -18.62 -15.95
CA LEU A 204 17.63 -18.76 -17.10
C LEU A 204 18.40 -18.72 -18.43
N THR A 205 19.41 -17.84 -18.54
CA THR A 205 20.21 -17.70 -19.75
C THR A 205 21.08 -18.93 -19.96
N ALA A 206 21.77 -19.40 -18.91
CA ALA A 206 22.55 -20.62 -18.98
C ALA A 206 21.70 -21.83 -19.41
N TRP A 207 20.51 -21.98 -18.84
CA TRP A 207 19.57 -23.02 -19.23
C TRP A 207 19.14 -22.90 -20.69
N ARG A 208 18.81 -21.69 -21.13
CA ARG A 208 18.36 -21.45 -22.52
C ARG A 208 19.48 -21.70 -23.54
N ILE A 209 20.71 -21.27 -23.23
CA ILE A 209 21.88 -21.54 -24.06
C ILE A 209 22.12 -23.06 -24.14
N GLY A 210 22.03 -23.78 -23.01
CA GLY A 210 22.15 -25.24 -22.98
C GLY A 210 21.15 -25.94 -23.91
N LEU A 211 19.90 -25.49 -23.95
CA LEU A 211 18.91 -26.01 -24.90
C LEU A 211 19.29 -25.72 -26.36
N TRP A 212 19.77 -24.54 -26.69
CA TRP A 212 20.20 -24.19 -28.05
C TRP A 212 21.40 -25.03 -28.52
N ILE A 213 22.33 -25.35 -27.63
CA ILE A 213 23.43 -26.28 -27.92
C ILE A 213 22.88 -27.69 -28.14
N GLN A 214 21.98 -28.15 -27.31
CA GLN A 214 21.36 -29.47 -27.42
C GLN A 214 20.56 -29.63 -28.73
N ASP A 215 19.82 -28.59 -29.14
CA ASP A 215 19.01 -28.54 -30.36
C ASP A 215 19.87 -28.31 -31.62
N GLY A 216 21.19 -28.15 -31.48
CA GLY A 216 22.11 -27.92 -32.62
C GLY A 216 21.96 -26.52 -33.25
N VAL A 217 21.29 -25.58 -32.58
CA VAL A 217 21.16 -24.18 -33.02
C VAL A 217 22.47 -23.41 -32.81
N LEU A 218 23.18 -23.78 -31.74
CA LEU A 218 24.46 -23.17 -31.38
C LEU A 218 25.53 -24.24 -31.28
N ASP A 219 26.57 -24.14 -32.12
CA ASP A 219 27.72 -25.03 -32.10
C ASP A 219 28.83 -24.42 -31.22
N ALA A 220 28.71 -24.60 -29.91
CA ALA A 220 29.67 -24.10 -28.93
C ALA A 220 29.57 -24.92 -27.62
N ASP A 221 30.67 -24.88 -26.83
CA ASP A 221 30.63 -25.39 -25.44
C ASP A 221 30.08 -24.27 -24.53
N ILE A 222 29.11 -24.59 -23.67
CA ILE A 222 28.54 -23.62 -22.70
C ILE A 222 29.63 -22.98 -21.82
N ARG A 223 30.73 -23.68 -21.59
CA ARG A 223 31.87 -23.17 -20.79
C ARG A 223 32.64 -22.03 -21.46
N ASP A 224 32.56 -21.95 -22.79
CA ASP A 224 33.28 -20.94 -23.58
C ASP A 224 32.42 -19.67 -23.78
N ILE A 225 31.12 -19.75 -23.49
CA ILE A 225 30.20 -18.62 -23.64
C ILE A 225 30.24 -17.75 -22.40
N ARG A 226 30.44 -16.45 -22.63
CA ARG A 226 30.42 -15.42 -21.59
C ARG A 226 29.37 -14.37 -21.94
N TRP A 227 28.62 -13.91 -20.95
CA TRP A 227 27.70 -12.81 -21.09
C TRP A 227 27.85 -11.83 -19.94
N THR A 228 27.43 -10.61 -20.16
CA THR A 228 27.42 -9.56 -19.15
C THR A 228 26.12 -8.78 -19.26
N TRP A 229 25.47 -8.56 -18.14
CA TRP A 229 24.26 -7.73 -18.06
C TRP A 229 24.65 -6.26 -17.96
N ILE A 230 24.13 -5.46 -18.86
CA ILE A 230 24.32 -4.01 -18.84
C ILE A 230 22.99 -3.40 -18.38
N PRO A 231 22.90 -2.93 -17.12
CA PRO A 231 21.68 -2.30 -16.64
C PRO A 231 21.48 -0.95 -17.33
N ASN A 232 20.24 -0.62 -17.67
CA ASN A 232 19.94 0.73 -18.08
C ASN A 232 20.22 1.69 -16.93
N GLY A 233 21.01 2.72 -17.18
CA GLY A 233 21.26 3.81 -16.23
C GLY A 233 19.96 4.61 -16.01
N ILE A 234 19.84 5.23 -14.84
CA ILE A 234 18.84 6.28 -14.63
C ILE A 234 19.27 7.46 -15.50
N GLY A 235 18.31 8.08 -16.21
CA GLY A 235 18.58 9.23 -17.06
C GLY A 235 19.37 10.29 -16.29
N TRP A 236 20.42 10.81 -16.90
CA TRP A 236 21.21 11.88 -16.33
C TRP A 236 20.38 13.17 -16.36
N ILE A 237 20.29 13.85 -15.24
CA ILE A 237 19.71 15.21 -15.19
C ILE A 237 20.90 16.18 -15.28
N ASP A 238 21.02 16.83 -16.43
CA ASP A 238 22.00 17.90 -16.65
C ASP A 238 21.57 19.21 -15.98
#